data_c96413d93ebe2ee0ce8f89c0275172f8
#
_entry.id   c96413d93ebe2ee0ce8f89c0275172f8
#
_cell.length_a   1.000
_cell.length_b   1.000
_cell.length_c   1.000
_cell.angle_alpha   90.00
_cell.angle_beta   90.00
_cell.angle_gamma   90.00
#
_symmetry.space_group_name_H-M   'P 1'
#
loop_
_entity.id
_entity.type
_entity.pdbx_description
1 polymer ?
#
loop_
_entity_poly.entity_id
_entity_poly.type
_entity_poly.pdbx_seq_one_letter_code
_entity_poly.pdbx_strand_id
1 'polypeptide(L)'
;NKIKRSKGRANISTGIFQTKVLNNLPFKFTEDQKLSIRDILDDLKKPERMNRLLQGDVGSGKTIVAFIGLIAAVEAGGQGAIMAPTEILARQHFETLLPLAEKAGISLSLLTGRDKGNSRRNKLADVKEGRADVIVGTHALFQADVVFKDLRFAVVDEQHRFCLLYTSDAADDDHC
;
A
#
# COMPACT_ATOMS: atom_id res chain seq x y z
N ASN A 1 -31.77 5.31 -1.12
CA ASN A 1 -30.56 5.73 -0.42
C ASN A 1 -29.46 5.96 -1.44
N LYS A 2 -29.26 7.22 -1.84
CA LYS A 2 -28.11 7.62 -2.65
C LYS A 2 -26.88 7.64 -1.72
N ILE A 3 -26.03 6.62 -1.84
CA ILE A 3 -24.68 6.67 -1.27
C ILE A 3 -23.98 7.87 -1.94
N LYS A 4 -23.69 8.91 -1.16
CA LYS A 4 -22.87 10.03 -1.64
C LYS A 4 -21.49 9.47 -1.94
N ARG A 5 -21.19 9.26 -3.23
CA ARG A 5 -19.81 8.97 -3.68
C ARG A 5 -18.96 10.19 -3.36
N SER A 6 -18.12 10.08 -2.34
CA SER A 6 -17.15 11.12 -2.07
C SER A 6 -16.10 11.12 -3.19
N LYS A 7 -15.74 12.30 -3.67
CA LYS A 7 -14.72 12.47 -4.71
C LYS A 7 -13.35 12.19 -4.08
N GLY A 8 -12.67 11.15 -4.55
CA GLY A 8 -11.25 10.93 -4.30
C GLY A 8 -10.36 11.76 -5.25
N ARG A 9 -9.07 11.74 -5.03
CA ARG A 9 -8.08 12.32 -5.97
C ARG A 9 -7.64 11.25 -6.96
N ALA A 10 -7.59 11.58 -8.25
CA ALA A 10 -7.00 10.70 -9.24
C ALA A 10 -5.49 10.54 -8.99
N ASN A 11 -5.01 9.31 -8.99
CA ASN A 11 -3.58 8.99 -8.89
C ASN A 11 -3.01 8.82 -10.29
N ILE A 12 -2.43 9.89 -10.83
CA ILE A 12 -1.77 9.86 -12.13
C ILE A 12 -0.32 9.45 -11.93
N SER A 13 0.01 8.22 -12.30
CA SER A 13 1.35 7.67 -12.22
C SER A 13 2.11 7.88 -13.52
N THR A 14 3.40 8.21 -13.41
CA THR A 14 4.32 8.32 -14.57
C THR A 14 4.80 6.95 -15.07
N GLY A 15 4.63 5.90 -14.29
CA GLY A 15 5.09 4.54 -14.62
C GLY A 15 6.59 4.28 -14.44
N ILE A 16 7.38 5.26 -14.03
CA ILE A 16 8.84 5.14 -13.91
C ILE A 16 9.23 4.13 -12.82
N PHE A 17 8.67 4.25 -11.63
CA PHE A 17 8.96 3.33 -10.52
C PHE A 17 8.40 1.94 -10.78
N GLN A 18 7.21 1.86 -11.37
CA GLN A 18 6.61 0.59 -11.79
C GLN A 18 7.52 -0.16 -12.76
N THR A 19 8.06 0.52 -13.77
CA THR A 19 8.99 -0.06 -14.73
C THR A 19 10.25 -0.58 -14.04
N LYS A 20 10.81 0.17 -13.09
CA LYS A 20 11.97 -0.27 -12.30
C LYS A 20 11.68 -1.54 -11.50
N VAL A 21 10.52 -1.64 -10.89
CA VAL A 21 10.13 -2.84 -10.14
C VAL A 21 9.92 -4.02 -11.08
N LEU A 22 9.16 -3.85 -12.15
CA LEU A 22 8.86 -4.90 -13.12
C LEU A 22 10.12 -5.49 -13.75
N ASN A 23 11.11 -4.64 -14.07
CA ASN A 23 12.38 -5.09 -14.66
C ASN A 23 13.28 -5.84 -13.65
N ASN A 24 13.02 -5.74 -12.37
CA ASN A 24 13.83 -6.37 -11.32
C ASN A 24 13.15 -7.55 -10.64
N LEU A 25 11.98 -7.99 -11.14
CA LEU A 25 11.31 -9.17 -10.61
C LEU A 25 12.04 -10.44 -11.07
N PRO A 26 12.26 -11.40 -10.15
CA PRO A 26 12.90 -12.69 -10.49
C PRO A 26 11.97 -13.65 -11.25
N PHE A 27 10.73 -13.25 -11.54
CA PHE A 27 9.71 -14.05 -12.21
C PHE A 27 8.85 -13.18 -13.13
N LYS A 28 8.06 -13.83 -13.99
CA LYS A 28 7.05 -13.17 -14.82
C LYS A 28 5.68 -13.30 -14.18
N PHE A 29 4.86 -12.25 -14.29
CA PHE A 29 3.47 -12.33 -13.87
C PHE A 29 2.66 -13.29 -14.74
N THR A 30 1.73 -14.00 -14.11
CA THR A 30 0.67 -14.74 -14.82
C THR A 30 -0.28 -13.78 -15.53
N GLU A 31 -1.09 -14.27 -16.46
CA GLU A 31 -2.10 -13.43 -17.14
C GLU A 31 -3.12 -12.87 -16.14
N ASP A 32 -3.55 -13.67 -15.15
CA ASP A 32 -4.47 -13.21 -14.10
C ASP A 32 -3.86 -12.09 -13.23
N GLN A 33 -2.59 -12.21 -12.89
CA GLN A 33 -1.86 -11.15 -12.16
C GLN A 33 -1.75 -9.87 -13.00
N LYS A 34 -1.47 -9.98 -14.28
CA LYS A 34 -1.41 -8.84 -15.20
C LYS A 34 -2.78 -8.14 -15.32
N LEU A 35 -3.86 -8.91 -15.40
CA LEU A 35 -5.21 -8.36 -15.38
C LEU A 35 -5.52 -7.63 -14.08
N SER A 36 -5.19 -8.22 -12.94
CA SER A 36 -5.37 -7.60 -11.63
C SER A 36 -4.59 -6.29 -11.49
N ILE A 37 -3.34 -6.27 -11.95
CA ILE A 37 -2.51 -5.05 -11.97
C ILE A 37 -3.15 -3.97 -12.85
N ARG A 38 -3.59 -4.32 -14.05
CA ARG A 38 -4.26 -3.39 -14.96
C ARG A 38 -5.50 -2.78 -14.33
N ASP A 39 -6.34 -3.62 -13.72
CA ASP A 39 -7.56 -3.18 -13.06
C ASP A 39 -7.27 -2.22 -11.90
N ILE A 40 -6.28 -2.53 -11.08
CA ILE A 40 -5.84 -1.67 -9.96
C ILE A 40 -5.36 -0.31 -10.50
N LEU A 41 -4.52 -0.31 -11.52
CA LEU A 41 -3.98 0.91 -12.10
C LEU A 41 -5.07 1.77 -12.78
N ASP A 42 -6.05 1.12 -13.40
CA ASP A 42 -7.19 1.83 -14.00
C ASP A 42 -8.12 2.41 -12.93
N ASP A 43 -8.33 1.72 -11.82
CA ASP A 43 -9.09 2.24 -10.69
C ASP A 43 -8.41 3.45 -10.05
N LEU A 44 -7.09 3.42 -9.91
CA LEU A 44 -6.33 4.54 -9.36
C LEU A 44 -6.42 5.83 -10.18
N LYS A 45 -6.69 5.73 -11.47
CA LYS A 45 -6.90 6.89 -12.36
C LYS A 45 -8.25 7.57 -12.16
N LYS A 46 -9.20 6.87 -11.54
CA LYS A 46 -10.55 7.39 -11.33
C LYS A 46 -10.58 8.31 -10.10
N PRO A 47 -11.34 9.41 -10.13
CA PRO A 47 -11.47 10.31 -8.99
C PRO A 47 -12.46 9.81 -7.93
N GLU A 48 -12.84 8.55 -7.97
CA GLU A 48 -13.82 7.94 -7.08
C GLU A 48 -13.11 7.06 -6.05
N ARG A 49 -13.65 7.02 -4.84
CA ARG A 49 -13.22 6.05 -3.82
C ARG A 49 -13.58 4.65 -4.31
N MET A 50 -12.64 3.75 -4.23
CA MET A 50 -12.85 2.37 -4.64
C MET A 50 -12.31 1.39 -3.59
N ASN A 51 -13.08 0.35 -3.36
CA ASN A 51 -12.68 -0.82 -2.62
C ASN A 51 -12.57 -1.98 -3.59
N ARG A 52 -11.46 -2.66 -3.58
CA ARG A 52 -11.24 -3.85 -4.40
C ARG A 52 -10.71 -4.98 -3.54
N LEU A 53 -11.28 -6.16 -3.71
CA LEU A 53 -10.80 -7.38 -3.09
C LEU A 53 -9.88 -8.15 -4.05
N LEU A 54 -8.65 -8.37 -3.62
CA LEU A 54 -7.68 -9.20 -4.30
C LEU A 54 -7.63 -10.57 -3.61
N GLN A 55 -8.12 -11.59 -4.29
CA GLN A 55 -8.14 -12.97 -3.79
C GLN A 55 -7.15 -13.82 -4.56
N GLY A 56 -6.65 -14.85 -3.90
CA GLY A 56 -5.78 -15.86 -4.48
C GLY A 56 -5.19 -16.74 -3.39
N ASP A 57 -4.60 -17.85 -3.78
CA ASP A 57 -3.96 -18.78 -2.86
C ASP A 57 -2.70 -18.19 -2.21
N VAL A 58 -2.25 -18.79 -1.11
CA VAL A 58 -0.97 -18.49 -0.49
C VAL A 58 0.14 -18.66 -1.53
N GLY A 59 1.02 -17.66 -1.65
CA GLY A 59 2.10 -17.70 -2.65
C GLY A 59 1.69 -17.31 -4.07
N SER A 60 0.45 -16.82 -4.29
CA SER A 60 -0.02 -16.36 -5.60
C SER A 60 0.57 -15.02 -6.08
N GLY A 61 1.48 -14.41 -5.31
CA GLY A 61 2.08 -13.12 -5.63
C GLY A 61 1.19 -11.92 -5.35
N LYS A 62 0.15 -12.05 -4.53
CA LYS A 62 -0.77 -10.96 -4.16
C LYS A 62 -0.05 -9.74 -3.58
N THR A 63 0.96 -9.97 -2.75
CA THR A 63 1.74 -8.89 -2.12
C THR A 63 2.43 -8.02 -3.17
N ILE A 64 3.01 -8.63 -4.20
CA ILE A 64 3.69 -7.90 -5.27
C ILE A 64 2.69 -7.18 -6.17
N VAL A 65 1.56 -7.80 -6.48
CA VAL A 65 0.47 -7.15 -7.23
C VAL A 65 -0.04 -5.92 -6.49
N ALA A 66 -0.30 -6.04 -5.18
CA ALA A 66 -0.70 -4.93 -4.34
C ALA A 66 0.38 -3.84 -4.28
N PHE A 67 1.66 -4.23 -4.24
CA PHE A 67 2.78 -3.30 -4.22
C PHE A 67 2.87 -2.44 -5.49
N ILE A 68 2.52 -2.97 -6.65
CA ILE A 68 2.43 -2.16 -7.88
C ILE A 68 1.41 -1.02 -7.72
N GLY A 69 0.27 -1.28 -7.08
CA GLY A 69 -0.71 -0.23 -6.77
C GLY A 69 -0.16 0.81 -5.80
N LEU A 70 0.56 0.38 -4.76
CA LEU A 70 1.23 1.29 -3.81
C LEU A 70 2.26 2.18 -4.50
N ILE A 71 3.05 1.63 -5.41
CA ILE A 71 4.01 2.39 -6.22
C ILE A 71 3.30 3.46 -7.06
N ALA A 72 2.18 3.12 -7.67
CA ALA A 72 1.40 4.09 -8.46
C ALA A 72 0.92 5.27 -7.59
N ALA A 73 0.48 5.01 -6.36
CA ALA A 73 0.09 6.06 -5.42
C ALA A 73 1.29 6.95 -5.02
N VAL A 74 2.46 6.37 -4.80
CA VAL A 74 3.70 7.10 -4.49
C VAL A 74 4.14 7.95 -5.66
N GLU A 75 4.11 7.43 -6.88
CA GLU A 75 4.44 8.20 -8.10
C GLU A 75 3.50 9.39 -8.31
N ALA A 76 2.25 9.28 -7.88
CA ALA A 76 1.29 10.37 -7.91
C ALA A 76 1.48 11.40 -6.78
N GLY A 77 2.50 11.24 -5.93
CA GLY A 77 2.85 12.14 -4.84
C GLY A 77 2.20 11.82 -3.50
N GLY A 78 1.54 10.67 -3.36
CA GLY A 78 0.93 10.21 -2.11
C GLY A 78 1.77 9.18 -1.36
N GLN A 79 1.17 8.60 -0.34
CA GLN A 79 1.72 7.52 0.46
C GLN A 79 0.84 6.27 0.34
N GLY A 80 1.43 5.12 0.61
CA GLY A 80 0.74 3.85 0.70
C GLY A 80 0.93 3.17 2.06
N ALA A 81 0.02 2.27 2.41
CA ALA A 81 0.12 1.47 3.62
C ALA A 81 -0.26 0.02 3.36
N ILE A 82 0.41 -0.90 4.05
CA ILE A 82 0.05 -2.32 4.11
C ILE A 82 -0.16 -2.69 5.57
N MET A 83 -1.37 -3.12 5.91
CA MET A 83 -1.68 -3.66 7.23
C MET A 83 -1.75 -5.17 7.18
N ALA A 84 -1.04 -5.83 8.07
CA ALA A 84 -1.11 -7.26 8.29
C ALA A 84 -1.71 -7.57 9.68
N PRO A 85 -2.39 -8.72 9.87
CA PRO A 85 -3.05 -9.04 11.13
C PRO A 85 -2.05 -9.38 12.26
N THR A 86 -0.83 -9.78 11.91
CA THR A 86 0.21 -10.12 12.87
C THR A 86 1.54 -9.46 12.54
N GLU A 87 2.38 -9.31 13.55
CA GLU A 87 3.71 -8.75 13.38
C GLU A 87 4.61 -9.63 12.49
N ILE A 88 4.47 -10.94 12.58
CA ILE A 88 5.22 -11.88 11.75
C ILE A 88 4.88 -11.66 10.27
N LEU A 89 3.60 -11.54 9.94
CA LEU A 89 3.15 -11.26 8.56
C LEU A 89 3.58 -9.88 8.08
N ALA A 90 3.51 -8.87 8.93
CA ALA A 90 3.99 -7.53 8.59
C ALA A 90 5.49 -7.54 8.26
N ARG A 91 6.30 -8.24 9.04
CA ARG A 91 7.73 -8.41 8.75
C ARG A 91 7.98 -9.17 7.45
N GLN A 92 7.24 -10.23 7.20
CA GLN A 92 7.35 -10.98 5.93
C GLN A 92 7.05 -10.09 4.73
N HIS A 93 6.00 -9.28 4.79
CA HIS A 93 5.70 -8.31 3.73
C HIS A 93 6.83 -7.30 3.56
N PHE A 94 7.32 -6.75 4.66
CA PHE A 94 8.42 -5.80 4.64
C PHE A 94 9.68 -6.39 4.00
N GLU A 95 10.10 -7.57 4.42
CA GLU A 95 11.29 -8.25 3.90
C GLU A 95 11.15 -8.63 2.42
N THR A 96 9.96 -9.05 2.00
CA THR A 96 9.67 -9.36 0.60
C THR A 96 9.74 -8.12 -0.30
N LEU A 97 9.25 -7.00 0.18
CA LEU A 97 9.13 -5.77 -0.61
C LEU A 97 10.36 -4.87 -0.55
N LEU A 98 11.17 -4.98 0.51
CA LEU A 98 12.31 -4.08 0.72
C LEU A 98 13.30 -4.05 -0.47
N PRO A 99 13.75 -5.19 -1.03
CA PRO A 99 14.65 -5.15 -2.17
C PRO A 99 14.06 -4.50 -3.41
N LEU A 100 12.75 -4.65 -3.62
CA LEU A 100 12.04 -4.03 -4.75
C LEU A 100 11.88 -2.52 -4.54
N ALA A 101 11.56 -2.10 -3.31
CA ALA A 101 11.42 -0.70 -2.93
C ALA A 101 12.77 0.03 -3.08
N GLU A 102 13.86 -0.54 -2.60
CA GLU A 102 15.21 0.02 -2.74
C GLU A 102 15.61 0.22 -4.20
N LYS A 103 15.39 -0.77 -5.04
CA LYS A 103 15.66 -0.68 -6.48
C LYS A 103 14.81 0.37 -7.19
N ALA A 104 13.60 0.58 -6.72
CA ALA A 104 12.70 1.62 -7.25
C ALA A 104 13.01 3.02 -6.69
N GLY A 105 13.81 3.13 -5.63
CA GLY A 105 14.06 4.39 -4.92
C GLY A 105 12.89 4.82 -4.04
N ILE A 106 12.10 3.85 -3.55
CA ILE A 106 10.94 4.07 -2.69
C ILE A 106 11.33 3.79 -1.23
N SER A 107 10.99 4.70 -0.34
CA SER A 107 11.21 4.53 1.10
C SER A 107 10.14 3.63 1.71
N LEU A 108 10.54 2.46 2.18
CA LEU A 108 9.69 1.49 2.86
C LEU A 108 9.99 1.51 4.37
N SER A 109 8.97 1.63 5.20
CA SER A 109 9.09 1.63 6.66
C SER A 109 8.22 0.54 7.28
N LEU A 110 8.70 -0.04 8.39
CA LEU A 110 7.94 -1.00 9.20
C LEU A 110 7.57 -0.35 10.53
N LEU A 111 6.28 -0.34 10.84
CA LEU A 111 5.75 0.17 12.12
C LEU A 111 4.90 -0.90 12.80
N THR A 112 5.34 -1.33 13.98
CA THR A 112 4.65 -2.36 14.78
C THR A 112 4.50 -1.91 16.24
N GLY A 113 3.77 -2.67 17.02
CA GLY A 113 3.62 -2.43 18.46
C GLY A 113 4.92 -2.56 19.27
N ARG A 114 5.98 -3.13 18.69
CA ARG A 114 7.32 -3.22 19.32
C ARG A 114 8.12 -1.93 19.21
N ASP A 115 7.77 -1.07 18.27
CA ASP A 115 8.44 0.23 18.15
C ASP A 115 8.07 1.11 19.34
N LYS A 116 9.07 1.53 20.09
CA LYS A 116 8.91 2.34 21.32
C LYS A 116 9.96 3.48 21.38
N GLY A 117 9.69 4.45 22.22
CA GLY A 117 10.64 5.53 22.50
C GLY A 117 11.00 6.34 21.24
N ASN A 118 12.30 6.60 21.09
CA ASN A 118 12.82 7.41 20.00
C ASN A 118 12.66 6.74 18.63
N SER A 119 12.79 5.42 18.54
CA SER A 119 12.58 4.68 17.28
C SER A 119 11.17 4.89 16.76
N ARG A 120 10.15 4.73 17.60
CA ARG A 120 8.76 4.99 17.23
C ARG A 120 8.57 6.46 16.83
N ARG A 121 9.09 7.38 17.62
CA ARG A 121 8.95 8.83 17.37
C ARG A 121 9.50 9.22 16.01
N ASN A 122 10.68 8.71 15.66
CA ASN A 122 11.32 8.98 14.36
C ASN A 122 10.48 8.42 13.20
N LYS A 123 9.97 7.19 13.32
CA LYS A 123 9.11 6.58 12.30
C LYS A 123 7.81 7.36 12.12
N LEU A 124 7.18 7.78 13.21
CA LEU A 124 5.95 8.60 13.15
C LEU A 124 6.21 9.96 12.47
N ALA A 125 7.36 10.58 12.73
CA ALA A 125 7.75 11.82 12.06
C ALA A 125 7.96 11.60 10.56
N ASP A 126 8.60 10.51 10.15
CA ASP A 126 8.81 10.17 8.74
C ASP A 126 7.49 9.95 7.99
N VAL A 127 6.52 9.32 8.65
CA VAL A 127 5.17 9.15 8.10
C VAL A 127 4.45 10.49 7.94
N LYS A 128 4.46 11.31 8.99
CA LYS A 128 3.78 12.62 9.02
C LYS A 128 4.36 13.61 8.01
N GLU A 129 5.67 13.59 7.82
CA GLU A 129 6.36 14.52 6.91
C GLU A 129 6.47 13.97 5.47
N GLY A 130 6.00 12.75 5.24
CA GLY A 130 6.00 12.13 3.91
C GLY A 130 7.38 11.64 3.45
N ARG A 131 8.34 11.46 4.36
CA ARG A 131 9.64 10.83 4.05
C ARG A 131 9.52 9.32 3.89
N ALA A 132 8.58 8.68 4.57
CA ALA A 132 8.21 7.29 4.33
C ALA A 132 7.14 7.24 3.23
N ASP A 133 7.43 6.56 2.13
CA ASP A 133 6.53 6.45 0.98
C ASP A 133 5.49 5.34 1.19
N VAL A 134 5.93 4.18 1.65
CA VAL A 134 5.09 3.02 1.94
C VAL A 134 5.37 2.54 3.35
N ILE A 135 4.32 2.37 4.13
CA ILE A 135 4.41 1.93 5.52
C ILE A 135 3.75 0.55 5.64
N VAL A 136 4.51 -0.42 6.13
CA VAL A 136 4.05 -1.77 6.47
C VAL A 136 3.89 -1.87 7.97
N GLY A 137 2.78 -2.41 8.43
CA GLY A 137 2.57 -2.58 9.87
C GLY A 137 1.38 -3.48 10.20
N THR A 138 1.05 -3.46 11.46
CA THR A 138 -0.13 -4.14 12.03
C THR A 138 -1.24 -3.11 12.26
N HIS A 139 -2.23 -3.44 13.10
CA HIS A 139 -3.23 -2.49 13.56
C HIS A 139 -2.64 -1.22 14.20
N ALA A 140 -1.35 -1.23 14.56
CA ALA A 140 -0.63 -0.05 15.01
C ALA A 140 -0.68 1.11 14.00
N LEU A 141 -0.88 0.85 12.71
CA LEU A 141 -1.03 1.88 11.66
C LEU A 141 -2.28 2.74 11.82
N PHE A 142 -3.30 2.23 12.50
CA PHE A 142 -4.57 2.92 12.72
C PHE A 142 -4.69 3.56 14.11
N GLN A 143 -3.61 3.58 14.89
CA GLN A 143 -3.59 4.31 16.17
C GLN A 143 -3.60 5.82 15.92
N ALA A 144 -4.21 6.56 16.86
CA ALA A 144 -4.43 8.00 16.72
C ALA A 144 -3.12 8.83 16.58
N ASP A 145 -1.99 8.30 17.03
CA ASP A 145 -0.68 8.95 16.91
C ASP A 145 -0.02 8.78 15.53
N VAL A 146 -0.56 7.91 14.68
CA VAL A 146 -0.09 7.72 13.30
C VAL A 146 -0.85 8.66 12.37
N VAL A 147 -0.14 9.68 11.89
CA VAL A 147 -0.68 10.69 10.97
C VAL A 147 0.06 10.61 9.66
N PHE A 148 -0.65 10.32 8.58
CA PHE A 148 -0.10 10.33 7.23
C PHE A 148 -0.15 11.76 6.65
N LYS A 149 0.85 12.11 5.85
CA LYS A 149 0.82 13.37 5.11
C LYS A 149 -0.23 13.35 4.00
N ASP A 150 -0.26 12.28 3.21
CA ASP A 150 -1.23 12.09 2.11
C ASP A 150 -1.35 10.60 1.78
N LEU A 151 -2.10 9.87 2.60
CA LEU A 151 -2.36 8.44 2.35
C LEU A 151 -3.39 8.28 1.23
N ARG A 152 -2.98 7.65 0.11
CA ARG A 152 -3.85 7.47 -1.06
C ARG A 152 -4.24 6.03 -1.33
N PHE A 153 -3.45 5.09 -0.87
CA PHE A 153 -3.67 3.67 -1.12
C PHE A 153 -3.34 2.86 0.12
N ALA A 154 -4.26 2.05 0.57
CA ALA A 154 -4.05 1.13 1.68
C ALA A 154 -4.43 -0.29 1.29
N VAL A 155 -3.62 -1.23 1.73
CA VAL A 155 -3.82 -2.67 1.57
C VAL A 155 -4.06 -3.26 2.94
N VAL A 156 -5.20 -3.90 3.14
CA VAL A 156 -5.51 -4.64 4.37
C VAL A 156 -5.43 -6.13 4.06
N ASP A 157 -4.46 -6.80 4.67
CA ASP A 157 -4.31 -8.25 4.58
C ASP A 157 -5.11 -8.93 5.68
N GLU A 158 -6.20 -9.60 5.31
CA GLU A 158 -7.02 -10.40 6.22
C GLU A 158 -7.20 -11.81 5.69
N GLN A 159 -6.66 -12.80 6.41
CA GLN A 159 -6.87 -14.23 6.14
C GLN A 159 -6.75 -14.59 4.64
N HIS A 160 -5.66 -14.19 3.98
CA HIS A 160 -5.39 -14.40 2.56
C HIS A 160 -6.27 -13.58 1.59
N ARG A 161 -6.95 -12.56 2.10
CA ARG A 161 -7.70 -11.60 1.31
C ARG A 161 -7.05 -10.23 1.46
N PHE A 162 -6.75 -9.58 0.35
CA PHE A 162 -6.25 -8.21 0.36
C PHE A 162 -7.39 -7.28 -0.02
N CYS A 163 -7.78 -6.42 0.91
CA CYS A 163 -8.69 -5.33 0.65
C CYS A 163 -7.88 -4.10 0.27
N LEU A 164 -8.16 -3.55 -0.90
CA LEU A 164 -7.46 -2.40 -1.47
C LEU A 164 -8.36 -1.17 -1.35
N LEU A 165 -7.86 -0.15 -0.66
CA LEU A 165 -8.58 1.08 -0.40
C LEU A 165 -7.88 2.25 -1.11
N TYR A 166 -8.61 2.99 -1.93
CA TYR A 166 -8.09 4.12 -2.72
C TYR A 166 -8.77 5.40 -2.28
N THR A 167 -8.15 6.21 -1.47
CA THR A 167 -8.69 7.54 -1.14
C THR A 167 -7.65 8.46 -0.50
N SER A 168 -7.94 9.75 -0.46
CA SER A 168 -7.23 10.69 0.40
C SER A 168 -7.54 10.49 1.89
N ASP A 169 -8.58 9.70 2.22
CA ASP A 169 -9.05 9.44 3.58
C ASP A 169 -9.08 7.93 3.88
N ALA A 170 -8.13 7.16 3.31
CA ALA A 170 -8.07 5.71 3.48
C ALA A 170 -7.90 5.27 4.95
N ALA A 171 -7.46 6.17 5.82
CA ALA A 171 -7.32 5.92 7.25
C ALA A 171 -8.65 5.94 8.03
N ASP A 172 -9.73 6.50 7.45
CA ASP A 172 -11.02 6.66 8.13
C ASP A 172 -12.05 5.57 7.78
N ASP A 173 -11.72 4.65 6.87
CA ASP A 173 -12.66 3.63 6.40
C ASP A 173 -12.37 2.26 7.05
N ASP A 174 -13.06 1.98 8.15
CA ASP A 174 -12.98 0.71 8.91
C ASP A 174 -13.76 -0.46 8.27
N HIS A 175 -14.23 -0.34 7.03
CA HIS A 175 -15.14 -1.31 6.42
C HIS A 175 -14.53 -2.02 5.19
N CYS A 176 -13.96 -3.18 5.46
CA CYS A 176 -13.75 -4.23 4.45
C CYS A 176 -14.69 -5.40 4.68
#